data_3473d4d59b3f451560ca1fa20a72d58c
#
_entry.id   3473d4d59b3f451560ca1fa20a72d58c
#
_cell.length_a   1.000
_cell.length_b   1.000
_cell.length_c   1.000
_cell.angle_alpha   90.00
_cell.angle_beta   90.00
_cell.angle_gamma   90.00
#
_symmetry.space_group_name_H-M   'P 1'
#
loop_
_entity.id
_entity.type
_entity.pdbx_description
1 polymer ?
#
loop_
_entity_poly.entity_id
_entity_poly.type
_entity_poly.pdbx_seq_one_letter_code
_entity_poly.pdbx_strand_id
1 'polypeptide(L)'
;VAQLAGVGVTWYTWLEQGRAVRASEQVIGAIARALLCNETETHHLFNLAGLAAPTSARRAVCEKPSAATQSILDALDPLPAMVQNARFDIRGYNRAYCRLVGIDLAEIPEEDRNCIYLALTHERWRYCMANREEALPRMVGFFRAAMVERMGDPLWERQLQRCLEASAEFREIWRRNEVMGIENQLKRFRHARCGEFELQQTNWWSAPKNGDRLLVFVPLDDHARDCLEQL
;
A
#
# COMPACT_ATOMS: atom_id res chain seq x y z
N VAL A 1 19.92 -7.76 -32.03
CA VAL A 1 19.07 -6.92 -31.18
C VAL A 1 18.42 -5.80 -32.00
N ALA A 2 19.21 -4.94 -32.71
CA ALA A 2 18.69 -3.78 -33.43
C ALA A 2 17.51 -4.14 -34.37
N GLN A 3 17.65 -5.17 -35.21
CA GLN A 3 16.59 -5.63 -36.11
C GLN A 3 15.34 -6.11 -35.35
N LEU A 4 15.53 -6.87 -34.28
CA LEU A 4 14.41 -7.38 -33.46
C LEU A 4 13.69 -6.26 -32.70
N ALA A 5 14.42 -5.21 -32.32
CA ALA A 5 13.86 -4.04 -31.66
C ALA A 5 13.28 -3.00 -32.64
N GLY A 6 13.43 -3.21 -33.96
CA GLY A 6 12.95 -2.27 -34.98
C GLY A 6 13.71 -0.93 -35.00
N VAL A 7 15.00 -0.92 -34.59
CA VAL A 7 15.84 0.28 -34.58
C VAL A 7 17.00 0.17 -35.55
N GLY A 8 17.53 1.32 -35.97
CA GLY A 8 18.68 1.37 -36.88
C GLY A 8 19.92 0.79 -36.24
N VAL A 9 20.68 -0.07 -36.95
CA VAL A 9 21.89 -0.75 -36.46
C VAL A 9 22.92 0.29 -35.98
N THR A 10 23.16 1.34 -36.74
CA THR A 10 24.09 2.43 -36.39
C THR A 10 23.70 3.13 -35.10
N TRP A 11 22.40 3.42 -34.92
CA TRP A 11 21.89 4.05 -33.73
C TRP A 11 22.05 3.12 -32.50
N TYR A 12 21.73 1.83 -32.65
CA TYR A 12 21.90 0.85 -31.57
C TYR A 12 23.39 0.69 -31.19
N THR A 13 24.30 0.67 -32.18
CA THR A 13 25.76 0.66 -31.91
C THR A 13 26.20 1.89 -31.12
N TRP A 14 25.65 3.08 -31.41
CA TRP A 14 25.97 4.28 -30.64
C TRP A 14 25.47 4.19 -29.20
N LEU A 15 24.31 3.59 -28.98
CA LEU A 15 23.78 3.34 -27.64
C LEU A 15 24.73 2.41 -26.86
N GLU A 16 25.16 1.30 -27.44
CA GLU A 16 26.10 0.35 -26.81
C GLU A 16 27.47 0.98 -26.55
N GLN A 17 27.90 1.93 -27.36
CA GLN A 17 29.16 2.68 -27.17
C GLN A 17 29.04 3.80 -26.13
N GLY A 18 27.89 3.99 -25.49
CA GLY A 18 27.67 5.03 -24.49
C GLY A 18 27.65 6.46 -25.09
N ARG A 19 27.39 6.62 -26.39
CA ARG A 19 27.22 7.95 -26.99
C ARG A 19 25.92 8.57 -26.54
N ALA A 20 25.87 9.91 -26.51
CA ALA A 20 24.66 10.65 -26.13
C ALA A 20 23.56 10.48 -27.20
N VAL A 21 22.76 9.43 -27.07
CA VAL A 21 21.55 9.18 -27.88
C VAL A 21 20.33 9.30 -26.99
N ARG A 22 19.25 9.86 -27.54
CA ARG A 22 17.95 9.88 -26.83
C ARG A 22 17.14 8.68 -27.29
N ALA A 23 16.69 7.87 -26.36
CA ALA A 23 15.76 6.76 -26.59
C ALA A 23 14.38 7.12 -26.07
N SER A 24 13.34 6.76 -26.79
CA SER A 24 11.95 6.83 -26.28
C SER A 24 11.61 5.59 -25.47
N GLU A 25 10.56 5.66 -24.65
CA GLU A 25 10.03 4.52 -23.88
C GLU A 25 9.73 3.32 -24.78
N GLN A 26 9.17 3.57 -25.98
CA GLN A 26 8.85 2.55 -26.95
C GLN A 26 10.11 1.81 -27.43
N VAL A 27 11.19 2.54 -27.68
CA VAL A 27 12.48 1.98 -28.13
C VAL A 27 13.13 1.17 -27.02
N ILE A 28 13.19 1.68 -25.79
CA ILE A 28 13.76 0.96 -24.63
C ILE A 28 12.94 -0.31 -24.36
N GLY A 29 11.61 -0.25 -24.43
CA GLY A 29 10.76 -1.42 -24.28
C GLY A 29 10.97 -2.47 -25.41
N ALA A 30 11.21 -2.05 -26.64
CA ALA A 30 11.52 -2.95 -27.74
C ALA A 30 12.90 -3.61 -27.58
N ILE A 31 13.90 -2.87 -27.11
CA ILE A 31 15.22 -3.41 -26.79
C ILE A 31 15.13 -4.43 -25.65
N ALA A 32 14.41 -4.11 -24.57
CA ALA A 32 14.20 -5.02 -23.44
C ALA A 32 13.59 -6.36 -23.89
N ARG A 33 12.56 -6.32 -24.75
CA ARG A 33 11.96 -7.52 -25.34
C ARG A 33 12.93 -8.28 -26.22
N ALA A 34 13.70 -7.58 -27.08
CA ALA A 34 14.69 -8.20 -27.97
C ALA A 34 15.84 -8.87 -27.21
N LEU A 35 16.16 -8.37 -26.01
CA LEU A 35 17.15 -8.93 -25.10
C LEU A 35 16.57 -10.01 -24.15
N LEU A 36 15.25 -10.25 -24.21
CA LEU A 36 14.54 -11.16 -23.30
C LEU A 36 14.69 -10.76 -21.82
N CYS A 37 14.80 -9.46 -21.55
CA CYS A 37 14.93 -8.95 -20.18
C CYS A 37 13.72 -9.34 -19.34
N ASN A 38 13.99 -9.79 -18.11
CA ASN A 38 12.95 -9.94 -17.10
C ASN A 38 12.44 -8.56 -16.61
N GLU A 39 11.46 -8.56 -15.72
CA GLU A 39 10.85 -7.32 -15.22
C GLU A 39 11.87 -6.40 -14.53
N THR A 40 12.74 -6.95 -13.69
CA THR A 40 13.77 -6.19 -12.96
C THR A 40 14.80 -5.58 -13.92
N GLU A 41 15.24 -6.35 -14.91
CA GLU A 41 16.16 -5.88 -15.94
C GLU A 41 15.52 -4.82 -16.84
N THR A 42 14.24 -4.99 -17.19
CA THR A 42 13.47 -3.99 -17.93
C THR A 42 13.40 -2.68 -17.16
N HIS A 43 13.02 -2.73 -15.88
CA HIS A 43 13.01 -1.54 -15.01
C HIS A 43 14.38 -0.88 -14.92
N HIS A 44 15.45 -1.66 -14.84
CA HIS A 44 16.81 -1.14 -14.80
C HIS A 44 17.18 -0.41 -16.09
N LEU A 45 16.83 -0.97 -17.26
CA LEU A 45 17.06 -0.32 -18.55
C LEU A 45 16.32 1.03 -18.66
N PHE A 46 15.05 1.08 -18.23
CA PHE A 46 14.28 2.33 -18.23
C PHE A 46 14.89 3.37 -17.29
N ASN A 47 15.33 2.98 -16.09
CA ASN A 47 15.99 3.88 -15.16
C ASN A 47 17.31 4.43 -15.74
N LEU A 48 18.12 3.59 -16.38
CA LEU A 48 19.37 4.03 -17.05
C LEU A 48 19.09 5.02 -18.19
N ALA A 49 17.96 4.85 -18.88
CA ALA A 49 17.53 5.76 -19.94
C ALA A 49 16.91 7.06 -19.40
N GLY A 50 16.77 7.22 -18.08
CA GLY A 50 16.10 8.37 -17.46
C GLY A 50 14.58 8.41 -17.71
N LEU A 51 13.98 7.24 -18.01
CA LEU A 51 12.58 7.08 -18.35
C LEU A 51 11.82 6.36 -17.20
N ALA A 52 10.53 6.65 -17.06
CA ALA A 52 9.67 5.85 -16.20
C ALA A 52 9.48 4.46 -16.83
N ALA A 53 9.77 3.41 -16.07
CA ALA A 53 9.50 2.06 -16.55
C ALA A 53 7.99 1.85 -16.73
N PRO A 54 7.55 1.16 -17.79
CA PRO A 54 6.15 0.81 -17.92
C PRO A 54 5.74 0.00 -16.71
N THR A 55 4.64 0.39 -16.10
CA THR A 55 4.01 -0.42 -15.06
C THR A 55 3.67 -1.75 -15.72
N SER A 56 4.40 -2.81 -15.40
CA SER A 56 4.09 -4.14 -15.95
C SER A 56 2.62 -4.42 -15.67
N ALA A 57 1.94 -5.00 -16.67
CA ALA A 57 0.61 -5.55 -16.45
C ALA A 57 0.74 -6.53 -15.27
N ARG A 58 0.33 -6.08 -14.08
CA ARG A 58 0.52 -6.79 -12.82
C ARG A 58 0.12 -8.24 -13.00
N ARG A 59 1.01 -9.15 -12.65
CA ARG A 59 0.57 -10.42 -12.08
C ARG A 59 -0.56 -10.08 -11.12
N ALA A 60 -1.72 -10.68 -11.33
CA ALA A 60 -2.83 -10.59 -10.40
C ALA A 60 -2.23 -10.83 -9.00
N VAL A 61 -2.09 -9.75 -8.23
CA VAL A 61 -1.58 -9.86 -6.86
C VAL A 61 -2.56 -10.78 -6.19
N CYS A 62 -2.10 -11.95 -5.70
CA CYS A 62 -2.96 -12.85 -4.96
C CYS A 62 -3.70 -12.01 -3.92
N GLU A 63 -5.03 -12.01 -3.99
CA GLU A 63 -5.86 -11.16 -3.12
C GLU A 63 -5.71 -11.53 -1.64
N LYS A 64 -5.28 -12.75 -1.36
CA LYS A 64 -5.02 -13.26 0.00
C LYS A 64 -3.52 -13.30 0.31
N PRO A 65 -3.12 -13.12 1.58
CA PRO A 65 -1.75 -13.29 1.99
C PRO A 65 -1.29 -14.72 1.72
N SER A 66 -0.01 -14.91 1.42
CA SER A 66 0.54 -16.26 1.34
C SER A 66 0.45 -16.97 2.69
N ALA A 67 0.46 -18.30 2.70
CA ALA A 67 0.49 -19.07 3.95
C ALA A 67 1.66 -18.66 4.85
N ALA A 68 2.82 -18.34 4.26
CA ALA A 68 3.98 -17.84 4.98
C ALA A 68 3.71 -16.46 5.63
N THR A 69 3.05 -15.55 4.91
CA THR A 69 2.66 -14.24 5.44
C THR A 69 1.69 -14.39 6.61
N GLN A 70 0.70 -15.27 6.50
CA GLN A 70 -0.24 -15.54 7.60
C GLN A 70 0.46 -16.16 8.81
N SER A 71 1.41 -17.08 8.60
CA SER A 71 2.21 -17.66 9.70
C SER A 71 3.03 -16.60 10.44
N ILE A 72 3.56 -15.60 9.73
CA ILE A 72 4.25 -14.45 10.36
C ILE A 72 3.26 -13.63 11.20
N LEU A 73 2.08 -13.33 10.66
CA LEU A 73 1.05 -12.58 11.38
C LEU A 73 0.63 -13.31 12.66
N ASP A 74 0.40 -14.61 12.59
CA ASP A 74 -0.01 -15.41 13.74
C ASP A 74 1.10 -15.52 14.81
N ALA A 75 2.37 -15.57 14.40
CA ALA A 75 3.52 -15.59 15.31
C ALA A 75 3.75 -14.25 16.05
N LEU A 76 3.15 -13.15 15.58
CA LEU A 76 3.23 -11.84 16.22
C LEU A 76 2.23 -11.68 17.39
N ASP A 77 1.24 -12.58 17.56
CA ASP A 77 0.32 -12.50 18.72
C ASP A 77 1.12 -12.55 20.04
N PRO A 78 0.89 -11.67 21.03
CA PRO A 78 -0.26 -10.77 21.20
C PRO A 78 -0.13 -9.38 20.56
N LEU A 79 0.91 -9.08 19.80
CA LEU A 79 1.02 -7.79 19.13
C LEU A 79 0.04 -7.71 17.96
N PRO A 80 -0.87 -6.71 17.94
CA PRO A 80 -1.76 -6.52 16.81
C PRO A 80 -0.96 -6.29 15.52
N ALA A 81 -1.28 -7.07 14.47
CA ALA A 81 -0.57 -6.99 13.20
C ALA A 81 -1.52 -7.21 12.03
N MET A 82 -1.27 -6.47 10.96
CA MET A 82 -1.99 -6.64 9.69
C MET A 82 -1.09 -6.37 8.50
N VAL A 83 -1.47 -6.91 7.35
CA VAL A 83 -0.88 -6.60 6.05
C VAL A 83 -1.88 -5.82 5.22
N GLN A 84 -1.45 -4.71 4.66
CA GLN A 84 -2.25 -3.89 3.74
C GLN A 84 -1.46 -3.49 2.51
N ASN A 85 -2.17 -3.28 1.39
CA ASN A 85 -1.59 -2.72 0.18
C ASN A 85 -1.57 -1.17 0.21
N ALA A 86 -1.01 -0.55 -0.83
CA ALA A 86 -0.96 0.91 -0.95
C ALA A 86 -2.36 1.57 -1.09
N ARG A 87 -3.39 0.82 -1.47
CA ARG A 87 -4.79 1.25 -1.56
C ARG A 87 -5.54 1.16 -0.23
N PHE A 88 -4.86 0.72 0.85
CA PHE A 88 -5.40 0.47 2.18
C PHE A 88 -6.32 -0.75 2.30
N ASP A 89 -6.33 -1.66 1.32
CA ASP A 89 -7.04 -2.92 1.46
C ASP A 89 -6.31 -3.82 2.47
N ILE A 90 -7.04 -4.35 3.42
CA ILE A 90 -6.55 -5.29 4.44
C ILE A 90 -6.43 -6.66 3.78
N ARG A 91 -5.18 -7.10 3.57
CA ARG A 91 -4.87 -8.38 2.90
C ARG A 91 -4.76 -9.53 3.87
N GLY A 92 -4.28 -9.28 5.08
CA GLY A 92 -4.15 -10.25 6.15
C GLY A 92 -4.10 -9.58 7.51
N TYR A 93 -4.39 -10.32 8.57
CA TYR A 93 -4.40 -9.84 9.94
C TYR A 93 -4.29 -11.01 10.93
N ASN A 94 -3.89 -10.71 12.17
CA ASN A 94 -3.92 -11.69 13.25
C ASN A 94 -5.10 -11.46 14.20
N ARG A 95 -5.29 -12.38 15.14
CA ARG A 95 -6.37 -12.29 16.13
C ARG A 95 -6.24 -11.06 17.02
N ALA A 96 -5.01 -10.71 17.42
CA ALA A 96 -4.76 -9.54 18.25
C ALA A 96 -5.25 -8.25 17.56
N TYR A 97 -5.12 -8.14 16.24
CA TYR A 97 -5.63 -6.99 15.50
C TYR A 97 -7.17 -6.93 15.51
N CYS A 98 -7.86 -8.05 15.33
CA CYS A 98 -9.33 -8.10 15.46
C CYS A 98 -9.79 -7.71 16.87
N ARG A 99 -9.09 -8.17 17.91
CA ARG A 99 -9.39 -7.78 19.29
C ARG A 99 -9.18 -6.29 19.53
N LEU A 100 -8.07 -5.73 19.01
CA LEU A 100 -7.77 -4.29 19.11
C LEU A 100 -8.88 -3.42 18.49
N VAL A 101 -9.34 -3.76 17.29
CA VAL A 101 -10.37 -2.98 16.60
C VAL A 101 -11.80 -3.35 17.04
N GLY A 102 -11.97 -4.42 17.82
CA GLY A 102 -13.26 -4.90 18.32
C GLY A 102 -14.19 -5.43 17.22
N ILE A 103 -13.61 -5.93 16.12
CA ILE A 103 -14.34 -6.40 14.93
C ILE A 103 -13.72 -7.70 14.46
N ASP A 104 -14.56 -8.70 14.19
CA ASP A 104 -14.11 -9.85 13.40
C ASP A 104 -14.07 -9.46 11.91
N LEU A 105 -12.86 -9.26 11.41
CA LEU A 105 -12.67 -8.91 10.01
C LEU A 105 -13.07 -10.03 9.05
N ALA A 106 -13.24 -11.28 9.52
CA ALA A 106 -13.74 -12.36 8.70
C ALA A 106 -15.22 -12.17 8.33
N GLU A 107 -15.99 -11.48 9.19
CA GLU A 107 -17.41 -11.17 8.96
C GLU A 107 -17.61 -9.98 7.98
N ILE A 108 -16.56 -9.17 7.75
CA ILE A 108 -16.62 -8.04 6.80
C ILE A 108 -16.43 -8.57 5.38
N PRO A 109 -17.29 -8.20 4.41
CA PRO A 109 -17.09 -8.51 2.99
C PRO A 109 -15.68 -8.12 2.51
N GLU A 110 -15.06 -8.95 1.67
CA GLU A 110 -13.67 -8.76 1.26
C GLU A 110 -13.45 -7.39 0.58
N GLU A 111 -14.39 -6.95 -0.23
CA GLU A 111 -14.40 -5.65 -0.90
C GLU A 111 -14.50 -4.46 0.08
N ASP A 112 -14.99 -4.68 1.30
CA ASP A 112 -15.15 -3.65 2.33
C ASP A 112 -13.97 -3.63 3.31
N ARG A 113 -13.08 -4.65 3.30
CA ARG A 113 -11.89 -4.73 4.15
C ARG A 113 -10.82 -3.72 3.72
N ASN A 114 -11.15 -2.44 3.84
CA ASN A 114 -10.27 -1.33 3.51
C ASN A 114 -10.25 -0.34 4.68
N CYS A 115 -9.05 0.00 5.17
CA CYS A 115 -8.91 0.83 6.37
C CYS A 115 -9.56 2.21 6.24
N ILE A 116 -9.49 2.83 5.06
CA ILE A 116 -10.14 4.14 4.82
C ILE A 116 -11.66 3.95 4.80
N TYR A 117 -12.15 2.95 4.04
CA TYR A 117 -13.59 2.72 3.91
C TYR A 117 -14.22 2.38 5.26
N LEU A 118 -13.60 1.52 6.07
CA LEU A 118 -14.05 1.19 7.42
C LEU A 118 -14.02 2.41 8.35
N ALA A 119 -13.00 3.27 8.23
CA ALA A 119 -12.95 4.52 9.01
C ALA A 119 -14.07 5.51 8.64
N LEU A 120 -14.68 5.37 7.47
CA LEU A 120 -15.81 6.19 7.02
C LEU A 120 -17.17 5.58 7.39
N THR A 121 -17.32 4.26 7.31
CA THR A 121 -18.62 3.58 7.31
C THR A 121 -18.88 2.70 8.52
N HIS A 122 -17.84 2.15 9.16
CA HIS A 122 -18.02 1.16 10.23
C HIS A 122 -17.94 1.80 11.62
N GLU A 123 -19.02 1.76 12.40
CA GLU A 123 -19.15 2.45 13.69
C GLU A 123 -18.06 2.05 14.70
N ARG A 124 -17.84 0.75 14.92
CA ARG A 124 -16.81 0.26 15.85
C ARG A 124 -15.40 0.65 15.41
N TRP A 125 -15.11 0.62 14.10
CA TRP A 125 -13.83 1.05 13.57
C TRP A 125 -13.58 2.54 13.83
N ARG A 126 -14.61 3.36 13.63
CA ARG A 126 -14.57 4.81 13.94
C ARG A 126 -14.35 5.04 15.44
N TYR A 127 -15.02 4.26 16.29
CA TYR A 127 -14.88 4.34 17.74
C TYR A 127 -13.48 3.98 18.21
N CYS A 128 -12.87 2.91 17.68
CA CYS A 128 -11.54 2.46 18.11
C CYS A 128 -10.42 3.42 17.71
N MET A 129 -10.60 4.26 16.69
CA MET A 129 -9.63 5.29 16.28
C MET A 129 -9.80 6.56 17.12
N ALA A 130 -9.17 6.66 18.28
CA ALA A 130 -9.35 7.80 19.19
C ALA A 130 -8.90 9.14 18.58
N ASN A 131 -7.88 9.13 17.71
CA ASN A 131 -7.41 10.33 17.00
C ASN A 131 -7.81 10.31 15.51
N ARG A 132 -9.03 9.84 15.19
CA ARG A 132 -9.53 9.68 13.83
C ARG A 132 -9.49 10.99 13.01
N GLU A 133 -9.80 12.12 13.64
CA GLU A 133 -9.83 13.44 12.98
C GLU A 133 -8.47 13.83 12.39
N GLU A 134 -7.37 13.39 13.01
CA GLU A 134 -6.02 13.59 12.50
C GLU A 134 -5.56 12.46 11.56
N ALA A 135 -5.96 11.23 11.88
CA ALA A 135 -5.51 10.05 11.14
C ALA A 135 -6.15 9.94 9.75
N LEU A 136 -7.45 10.24 9.64
CA LEU A 136 -8.18 10.10 8.37
C LEU A 136 -7.64 11.03 7.27
N PRO A 137 -7.39 12.33 7.49
CA PRO A 137 -6.78 13.19 6.49
C PRO A 137 -5.41 12.69 6.03
N ARG A 138 -4.58 12.19 6.95
CA ARG A 138 -3.29 11.59 6.62
C ARG A 138 -3.44 10.35 5.73
N MET A 139 -4.36 9.43 6.07
CA MET A 139 -4.64 8.24 5.25
C MET A 139 -5.08 8.63 3.84
N VAL A 140 -5.94 9.64 3.71
CA VAL A 140 -6.39 10.16 2.41
C VAL A 140 -5.25 10.77 1.62
N GLY A 141 -4.35 11.52 2.28
CA GLY A 141 -3.15 12.09 1.66
C GLY A 141 -2.19 11.01 1.13
N PHE A 142 -2.01 9.90 1.87
CA PHE A 142 -1.23 8.74 1.41
C PHE A 142 -1.88 8.03 0.23
N PHE A 143 -3.19 7.81 0.30
CA PHE A 143 -3.94 7.20 -0.80
C PHE A 143 -3.79 8.03 -2.07
N ARG A 144 -3.90 9.36 -1.97
CA ARG A 144 -3.70 10.28 -3.09
C ARG A 144 -2.29 10.18 -3.67
N ALA A 145 -1.26 10.19 -2.82
CA ALA A 145 0.14 10.07 -3.26
C ALA A 145 0.38 8.78 -4.05
N ALA A 146 -0.12 7.66 -3.52
CA ALA A 146 0.02 6.36 -4.16
C ALA A 146 -0.81 6.22 -5.45
N MET A 147 -1.95 6.92 -5.55
CA MET A 147 -2.81 6.89 -6.72
C MET A 147 -2.17 7.53 -7.96
N VAL A 148 -1.27 8.51 -7.79
CA VAL A 148 -0.57 9.16 -8.92
C VAL A 148 0.17 8.13 -9.79
N GLU A 149 0.82 7.14 -9.16
CA GLU A 149 1.52 6.06 -9.87
C GLU A 149 0.56 5.01 -10.46
N ARG A 150 -0.74 5.15 -10.25
CA ARG A 150 -1.80 4.20 -10.58
C ARG A 150 -2.94 4.83 -11.39
N MET A 151 -2.68 5.96 -12.03
CA MET A 151 -3.68 6.64 -12.87
C MET A 151 -4.17 5.70 -13.96
N GLY A 152 -5.50 5.61 -14.11
CA GLY A 152 -6.15 4.71 -15.06
C GLY A 152 -6.30 3.26 -14.59
N ASP A 153 -5.90 2.91 -13.34
CA ASP A 153 -6.16 1.59 -12.76
C ASP A 153 -7.61 1.54 -12.23
N PRO A 154 -8.50 0.70 -12.82
CA PRO A 154 -9.92 0.66 -12.45
C PRO A 154 -10.18 0.31 -10.99
N LEU A 155 -9.27 -0.41 -10.32
CA LEU A 155 -9.42 -0.76 -8.92
C LEU A 155 -9.22 0.46 -8.01
N TRP A 156 -8.29 1.36 -8.36
CA TRP A 156 -8.04 2.60 -7.65
C TRP A 156 -9.18 3.60 -7.84
N GLU A 157 -9.65 3.74 -9.08
CA GLU A 157 -10.77 4.61 -9.41
C GLU A 157 -12.05 4.17 -8.71
N ARG A 158 -12.35 2.87 -8.70
CA ARG A 158 -13.49 2.30 -7.98
C ARG A 158 -13.40 2.56 -6.49
N GLN A 159 -12.25 2.36 -5.87
CA GLN A 159 -12.08 2.60 -4.43
C GLN A 159 -12.25 4.09 -4.10
N LEU A 160 -11.69 4.99 -4.90
CA LEU A 160 -11.91 6.43 -4.75
C LEU A 160 -13.39 6.77 -4.83
N GLN A 161 -14.08 6.29 -5.86
CA GLN A 161 -15.50 6.56 -6.06
C GLN A 161 -16.36 6.06 -4.88
N ARG A 162 -16.10 4.84 -4.39
CA ARG A 162 -16.78 4.30 -3.20
C ARG A 162 -16.60 5.19 -1.96
N CYS A 163 -15.39 5.69 -1.71
CA CYS A 163 -15.16 6.60 -0.59
C CYS A 163 -15.85 7.96 -0.76
N LEU A 164 -15.85 8.49 -1.98
CA LEU A 164 -16.54 9.73 -2.31
C LEU A 164 -18.07 9.61 -2.13
N GLU A 165 -18.66 8.49 -2.49
CA GLU A 165 -20.09 8.22 -2.32
C GLU A 165 -20.46 8.01 -0.84
N ALA A 166 -19.63 7.28 -0.11
CA ALA A 166 -19.90 6.90 1.27
C ALA A 166 -19.84 8.07 2.26
N SER A 167 -19.05 9.13 1.99
CA SER A 167 -18.79 10.14 3.02
C SER A 167 -18.64 11.56 2.49
N ALA A 168 -19.40 12.50 3.06
CA ALA A 168 -19.22 13.93 2.82
C ALA A 168 -17.89 14.43 3.41
N GLU A 169 -17.47 13.89 4.55
CA GLU A 169 -16.20 14.21 5.18
C GLU A 169 -15.02 13.80 4.28
N PHE A 170 -15.08 12.61 3.66
CA PHE A 170 -14.06 12.19 2.71
C PHE A 170 -13.98 13.14 1.50
N ARG A 171 -15.12 13.56 0.95
CA ARG A 171 -15.16 14.54 -0.15
C ARG A 171 -14.46 15.85 0.23
N GLU A 172 -14.69 16.33 1.44
CA GLU A 172 -14.08 17.57 1.93
C GLU A 172 -12.56 17.43 2.08
N ILE A 173 -12.10 16.34 2.71
CA ILE A 173 -10.66 16.04 2.85
C ILE A 173 -10.02 15.87 1.46
N TRP A 174 -10.70 15.16 0.55
CA TRP A 174 -10.21 14.97 -0.81
C TRP A 174 -10.05 16.29 -1.59
N ARG A 175 -10.91 17.28 -1.40
CA ARG A 175 -10.81 18.59 -2.07
C ARG A 175 -9.60 19.42 -1.63
N ARG A 176 -9.03 19.17 -0.45
CA ARG A 176 -7.88 19.91 0.06
C ARG A 176 -6.59 19.61 -0.70
N ASN A 177 -6.57 18.55 -1.51
CA ASN A 177 -5.43 18.13 -2.32
C ASN A 177 -4.12 17.91 -1.54
N GLU A 178 -4.21 17.61 -0.26
CA GLU A 178 -3.05 17.31 0.58
C GLU A 178 -2.43 15.96 0.17
N VAL A 179 -1.09 15.91 0.16
CA VAL A 179 -0.29 14.72 -0.16
C VAL A 179 0.63 14.45 1.02
N MET A 180 0.71 13.20 1.44
CA MET A 180 1.53 12.80 2.58
C MET A 180 2.36 11.57 2.29
N GLY A 181 3.53 11.47 2.94
CA GLY A 181 4.40 10.29 2.94
C GLY A 181 4.06 9.33 4.08
N ILE A 182 4.45 8.06 3.96
CA ILE A 182 4.25 7.04 4.99
C ILE A 182 5.36 7.17 6.04
N GLU A 183 4.96 7.28 7.30
CA GLU A 183 5.85 7.37 8.45
C GLU A 183 5.40 6.39 9.54
N ASN A 184 6.32 6.02 10.42
CA ASN A 184 5.97 5.35 11.66
C ASN A 184 5.24 6.35 12.55
N GLN A 185 4.10 5.97 13.07
CA GLN A 185 3.21 6.88 13.80
C GLN A 185 2.83 6.30 15.15
N LEU A 186 2.62 7.19 16.09
CA LEU A 186 1.89 6.89 17.30
C LEU A 186 0.39 6.87 16.99
N LYS A 187 -0.26 5.76 17.26
CA LYS A 187 -1.69 5.56 17.03
C LYS A 187 -2.42 5.48 18.37
N ARG A 188 -3.41 6.32 18.55
CA ARG A 188 -4.26 6.29 19.73
C ARG A 188 -5.51 5.47 19.44
N PHE A 189 -5.66 4.43 20.24
CA PHE A 189 -6.81 3.54 20.19
C PHE A 189 -7.72 3.76 21.40
N ARG A 190 -9.00 3.47 21.20
CA ARG A 190 -10.01 3.44 22.27
C ARG A 190 -10.66 2.06 22.29
N HIS A 191 -10.62 1.42 23.45
CA HIS A 191 -11.27 0.14 23.65
C HIS A 191 -12.21 0.17 24.85
N ALA A 192 -13.36 -0.50 24.78
CA ALA A 192 -14.40 -0.45 25.81
C ALA A 192 -13.92 -0.94 27.20
N ARG A 193 -12.95 -1.86 27.23
CA ARG A 193 -12.42 -2.44 28.48
C ARG A 193 -11.25 -1.65 29.07
N CYS A 194 -10.42 -1.06 28.23
CA CYS A 194 -9.14 -0.46 28.63
C CYS A 194 -9.13 1.07 28.54
N GLY A 195 -10.16 1.70 27.92
CA GLY A 195 -10.13 3.14 27.66
C GLY A 195 -9.22 3.49 26.46
N GLU A 196 -8.54 4.64 26.55
CA GLU A 196 -7.61 5.10 25.52
C GLU A 196 -6.18 4.71 25.87
N PHE A 197 -5.43 4.25 24.86
CA PHE A 197 -4.01 3.93 24.96
C PHE A 197 -3.32 4.11 23.60
N GLU A 198 -2.00 4.18 23.63
CA GLU A 198 -1.20 4.48 22.45
C GLU A 198 -0.31 3.30 22.06
N LEU A 199 -0.25 3.03 20.76
CA LEU A 199 0.63 2.01 20.18
C LEU A 199 1.50 2.65 19.10
N GLN A 200 2.77 2.28 19.07
CA GLN A 200 3.66 2.64 17.98
C GLN A 200 3.35 1.76 16.76
N GLN A 201 2.88 2.36 15.68
CA GLN A 201 2.77 1.69 14.41
C GLN A 201 4.15 1.62 13.75
N THR A 202 4.60 0.41 13.43
CA THR A 202 5.78 0.17 12.59
C THR A 202 5.35 -0.29 11.20
N ASN A 203 6.15 0.02 10.18
CA ASN A 203 5.85 -0.34 8.80
C ASN A 203 7.01 -1.12 8.19
N TRP A 204 6.71 -2.29 7.61
CA TRP A 204 7.66 -3.16 6.92
C TRP A 204 7.12 -3.51 5.54
N TRP A 205 7.93 -3.39 4.51
CA TRP A 205 7.51 -3.66 3.13
C TRP A 205 7.99 -5.02 2.66
N SER A 206 7.11 -5.79 2.03
CA SER A 206 7.44 -7.10 1.44
C SER A 206 8.35 -6.99 0.23
N ALA A 207 8.37 -5.83 -0.45
CA ALA A 207 9.26 -5.55 -1.57
C ALA A 207 9.50 -4.04 -1.72
N PRO A 208 10.63 -3.60 -2.28
CA PRO A 208 10.91 -2.20 -2.57
C PRO A 208 9.83 -1.61 -3.48
N LYS A 209 9.35 -0.41 -3.15
CA LYS A 209 8.44 0.46 -3.91
C LYS A 209 6.99 0.01 -4.10
N ASN A 210 6.62 -1.28 -4.14
CA ASN A 210 5.25 -1.69 -4.49
C ASN A 210 4.75 -2.93 -3.74
N GLY A 211 5.45 -3.37 -2.70
CA GLY A 211 5.04 -4.50 -1.87
C GLY A 211 3.90 -4.13 -0.92
N ASP A 212 3.22 -5.18 -0.47
CA ASP A 212 2.31 -5.06 0.66
C ASP A 212 3.09 -4.64 1.91
N ARG A 213 2.43 -3.96 2.80
CA ARG A 213 3.00 -3.39 4.01
C ARG A 213 2.49 -4.15 5.22
N LEU A 214 3.41 -4.77 5.97
CA LEU A 214 3.12 -5.32 7.29
C LEU A 214 3.14 -4.17 8.30
N LEU A 215 2.07 -3.97 9.02
CA LEU A 215 1.93 -3.05 10.12
C LEU A 215 1.89 -3.86 11.42
N VAL A 216 2.74 -3.48 12.37
CA VAL A 216 2.73 -4.05 13.73
C VAL A 216 2.54 -2.90 14.71
N PHE A 217 1.65 -3.09 15.67
CA PHE A 217 1.34 -2.10 16.69
C PHE A 217 1.97 -2.53 18.02
N VAL A 218 2.96 -1.76 18.46
CA VAL A 218 3.82 -2.10 19.59
C VAL A 218 3.49 -1.20 20.78
N PRO A 219 3.21 -1.74 21.98
CA PRO A 219 3.00 -0.93 23.18
C PRO A 219 4.31 -0.27 23.60
N LEU A 220 4.24 1.01 23.97
CA LEU A 220 5.39 1.79 24.44
C LEU A 220 5.47 1.90 25.97
N ASP A 221 4.38 1.63 26.68
CA ASP A 221 4.28 1.69 28.12
C ASP A 221 3.57 0.46 28.70
N ASP A 222 3.57 0.35 30.01
CA ASP A 222 2.97 -0.79 30.72
C ASP A 222 1.45 -0.76 30.59
N HIS A 223 0.81 0.42 30.61
CA HIS A 223 -0.63 0.54 30.42
C HIS A 223 -1.08 -0.04 29.06
N ALA A 224 -0.41 0.32 27.98
CA ALA A 224 -0.72 -0.21 26.66
C ALA A 224 -0.47 -1.72 26.56
N ARG A 225 0.58 -2.22 27.25
CA ARG A 225 0.87 -3.66 27.34
C ARG A 225 -0.23 -4.40 28.06
N ASP A 226 -0.62 -3.93 29.27
CA ASP A 226 -1.70 -4.50 30.06
C ASP A 226 -3.03 -4.49 29.28
N CYS A 227 -3.28 -3.42 28.51
CA CYS A 227 -4.45 -3.34 27.63
C CYS A 227 -4.43 -4.46 26.59
N LEU A 228 -3.32 -4.68 25.88
CA LEU A 228 -3.24 -5.74 24.87
C LEU A 228 -3.42 -7.15 25.47
N GLU A 229 -2.94 -7.39 26.68
CA GLU A 229 -3.11 -8.67 27.40
C GLU A 229 -4.56 -8.92 27.83
N GLN A 230 -5.34 -7.85 28.06
CA GLN A 230 -6.75 -7.92 28.46
C GLN A 230 -7.71 -8.04 27.25
N LEU A 231 -7.27 -7.77 26.04
CA LEU A 231 -8.06 -7.90 24.82
C LEU A 231 -8.17 -9.35 24.37
#